data_ddd078a28511759984ad531cb25a81f1
#
_entry.id   ddd078a28511759984ad531cb25a81f1
#
_cell.length_a   1.000
_cell.length_b   1.000
_cell.length_c   1.000
_cell.angle_alpha   90.00
_cell.angle_beta   90.00
_cell.angle_gamma   90.00
#
_symmetry.space_group_name_H-M   'P 1'
#
loop_
_entity.id
_entity.type
_entity.pdbx_description
1 polymer ?
#
loop_
_entity_poly.entity_id
_entity_poly.type
_entity_poly.pdbx_seq_one_letter_code
_entity_poly.pdbx_strand_id
1 'polypeptide(L)'
;GTNSVFGHCIHNSTDEYKRMAETNSKVALCPTSNLFLGSGLFDLNKLEQHGINVALASDVGGGDSFSMFDVMNQAYKICRLNDYNLDPVKAFYLTTLAAAKVINMSDCLGNFESNKEADFIVLDLNATELLTQRLKTASNINDLLFCLMTLGDDRLVSKVYILGQCAYQK
;
A
#
# COMPACT_ATOMS: atom_id res chain seq x y z
N GLY A 1 -18.25 6.05 10.39
CA GLY A 1 -19.03 6.63 9.28
C GLY A 1 -18.17 6.81 8.03
N THR A 2 -18.76 7.30 6.93
CA THR A 2 -18.12 7.40 5.61
C THR A 2 -16.79 8.17 5.58
N ASN A 3 -16.56 9.03 6.55
CA ASN A 3 -15.31 9.81 6.70
C ASN A 3 -14.39 9.25 7.79
N SER A 4 -14.75 8.12 8.41
CA SER A 4 -13.92 7.53 9.47
C SER A 4 -12.93 6.54 8.85
N VAL A 5 -11.66 6.73 9.17
CA VAL A 5 -10.57 5.80 8.83
C VAL A 5 -9.97 5.30 10.14
N PHE A 6 -9.97 3.97 10.32
CA PHE A 6 -9.40 3.32 11.49
C PHE A 6 -8.02 2.74 11.15
N GLY A 7 -7.04 3.01 11.97
CA GLY A 7 -5.72 2.40 11.85
C GLY A 7 -5.71 0.95 12.33
N HIS A 8 -4.80 0.14 11.77
CA HIS A 8 -4.44 -1.22 12.22
C HIS A 8 -5.53 -2.28 12.11
N CYS A 9 -6.62 -2.17 12.85
CA CYS A 9 -7.77 -3.10 12.88
C CYS A 9 -7.37 -4.57 13.04
N ILE A 10 -6.45 -4.87 13.95
CA ILE A 10 -5.89 -6.22 14.17
C ILE A 10 -6.84 -7.07 15.03
N HIS A 11 -7.39 -6.48 16.08
CA HIS A 11 -8.11 -7.19 17.14
C HIS A 11 -9.64 -7.02 17.09
N ASN A 12 -10.17 -6.61 15.94
CA ASN A 12 -11.60 -6.40 15.76
C ASN A 12 -12.37 -7.73 15.83
N SER A 13 -13.49 -7.69 16.53
CA SER A 13 -14.49 -8.76 16.54
C SER A 13 -15.27 -8.79 15.20
N THR A 14 -15.95 -9.90 14.94
CA THR A 14 -16.82 -10.01 13.76
C THR A 14 -17.94 -8.96 13.74
N ASP A 15 -18.49 -8.60 14.91
CA ASP A 15 -19.55 -7.60 14.98
C ASP A 15 -19.02 -6.17 14.74
N GLU A 16 -17.77 -5.89 15.14
CA GLU A 16 -17.11 -4.63 14.79
C GLU A 16 -16.87 -4.53 13.29
N TYR A 17 -16.40 -5.59 12.61
CA TYR A 17 -16.28 -5.61 11.15
C TYR A 17 -17.63 -5.38 10.45
N LYS A 18 -18.72 -6.04 10.90
CA LYS A 18 -20.06 -5.79 10.37
C LYS A 18 -20.46 -4.32 10.55
N ARG A 19 -20.22 -3.76 11.75
CA ARG A 19 -20.54 -2.35 12.04
C ARG A 19 -19.73 -1.39 11.18
N MET A 20 -18.44 -1.68 10.93
CA MET A 20 -17.60 -0.89 10.03
C MET A 20 -18.16 -0.92 8.61
N ALA A 21 -18.58 -2.08 8.12
CA ALA A 21 -19.19 -2.23 6.78
C ALA A 21 -20.51 -1.44 6.68
N GLU A 22 -21.43 -1.60 7.63
CA GLU A 22 -22.72 -0.88 7.68
C GLU A 22 -22.54 0.64 7.69
N THR A 23 -21.52 1.13 8.36
CA THR A 23 -21.24 2.56 8.47
C THR A 23 -20.34 3.09 7.37
N ASN A 24 -19.92 2.23 6.43
CA ASN A 24 -18.94 2.55 5.41
C ASN A 24 -17.66 3.17 5.99
N SER A 25 -17.23 2.69 7.15
CA SER A 25 -15.95 3.04 7.76
C SER A 25 -14.83 2.33 7.02
N LYS A 26 -13.65 2.90 7.03
CA LYS A 26 -12.51 2.46 6.22
C LYS A 26 -11.32 2.11 7.10
N VAL A 27 -10.35 1.40 6.53
CA VAL A 27 -9.18 0.92 7.27
C VAL A 27 -7.88 1.33 6.60
N ALA A 28 -6.93 1.82 7.40
CA ALA A 28 -5.54 2.00 7.06
C ALA A 28 -4.72 0.90 7.76
N LEU A 29 -4.25 -0.09 7.02
CA LEU A 29 -3.38 -1.15 7.54
C LEU A 29 -1.94 -0.65 7.61
N CYS A 30 -1.30 -0.85 8.75
CA CYS A 30 0.05 -0.32 9.05
C CYS A 30 1.02 -1.47 9.37
N PRO A 31 1.42 -2.28 8.37
CA PRO A 31 2.19 -3.50 8.59
C PRO A 31 3.54 -3.26 9.29
N THR A 32 4.28 -2.23 8.89
CA THR A 32 5.57 -1.89 9.49
C THR A 32 5.44 -1.57 10.97
N SER A 33 4.49 -0.71 11.34
CA SER A 33 4.19 -0.36 12.73
C SER A 33 3.72 -1.58 13.55
N ASN A 34 2.82 -2.37 12.98
CA ASN A 34 2.28 -3.55 13.68
C ASN A 34 3.39 -4.54 14.03
N LEU A 35 4.33 -4.78 13.11
CA LEU A 35 5.47 -5.67 13.33
C LEU A 35 6.50 -5.05 14.28
N PHE A 36 6.83 -3.77 14.10
CA PHE A 36 7.83 -3.08 14.91
C PHE A 36 7.43 -3.01 16.39
N LEU A 37 6.15 -2.74 16.66
CA LEU A 37 5.61 -2.65 18.02
C LEU A 37 5.13 -4.00 18.58
N GLY A 38 5.10 -5.06 17.76
CA GLY A 38 4.59 -6.36 18.19
C GLY A 38 3.08 -6.37 18.45
N SER A 39 2.31 -5.49 17.79
CA SER A 39 0.87 -5.34 18.02
C SER A 39 0.03 -6.50 17.49
N GLY A 40 0.57 -7.31 16.56
CA GLY A 40 -0.09 -8.45 15.95
C GLY A 40 -0.19 -8.35 14.42
N LEU A 41 -0.88 -9.32 13.82
CA LEU A 41 -1.02 -9.43 12.37
C LEU A 41 -2.45 -9.07 11.96
N PHE A 42 -2.61 -8.17 10.99
CA PHE A 42 -3.92 -7.85 10.42
C PHE A 42 -4.40 -8.99 9.49
N ASP A 43 -5.69 -9.10 9.31
CA ASP A 43 -6.31 -10.07 8.40
C ASP A 43 -7.01 -9.34 7.23
N LEU A 44 -6.28 -9.19 6.11
CA LEU A 44 -6.80 -8.53 4.91
C LEU A 44 -8.00 -9.29 4.32
N ASN A 45 -7.96 -10.64 4.34
CA ASN A 45 -9.04 -11.46 3.82
C ASN A 45 -10.36 -11.20 4.56
N LYS A 46 -10.31 -11.12 5.90
CA LYS A 46 -11.48 -10.78 6.70
C LYS A 46 -12.08 -9.42 6.36
N LEU A 47 -11.25 -8.42 6.23
CA LEU A 47 -11.70 -7.06 5.86
C LEU A 47 -12.41 -7.06 4.50
N GLU A 48 -11.85 -7.77 3.52
CA GLU A 48 -12.45 -7.90 2.19
C GLU A 48 -13.75 -8.67 2.19
N GLN A 49 -13.83 -9.77 2.93
CA GLN A 49 -15.06 -10.55 3.08
C GLN A 49 -16.22 -9.72 3.65
N HIS A 50 -15.92 -8.71 4.45
CA HIS A 50 -16.90 -7.76 4.97
C HIS A 50 -17.13 -6.54 4.05
N GLY A 51 -16.48 -6.46 2.89
CA GLY A 51 -16.61 -5.34 1.97
C GLY A 51 -16.03 -4.01 2.47
N ILE A 52 -15.08 -4.07 3.43
CA ILE A 52 -14.47 -2.88 4.02
C ILE A 52 -13.38 -2.34 3.08
N ASN A 53 -13.44 -1.04 2.77
CA ASN A 53 -12.41 -0.37 2.00
C ASN A 53 -11.11 -0.25 2.81
N VAL A 54 -10.01 -0.71 2.21
CA VAL A 54 -8.71 -0.83 2.87
C VAL A 54 -7.64 -0.10 2.07
N ALA A 55 -6.69 0.53 2.77
CA ALA A 55 -5.43 1.02 2.21
C ALA A 55 -4.25 0.53 3.05
N LEU A 56 -3.06 0.54 2.48
CA LEU A 56 -1.80 0.41 3.22
C LEU A 56 -1.29 1.79 3.63
N ALA A 57 -0.72 1.89 4.82
CA ALA A 57 -0.15 3.12 5.38
C ALA A 57 1.15 2.82 6.13
N SER A 58 2.02 3.82 6.22
CA SER A 58 3.32 3.69 6.88
C SER A 58 3.22 3.80 8.41
N ASP A 59 2.31 4.64 8.91
CA ASP A 59 2.21 4.96 10.36
C ASP A 59 3.58 5.34 10.93
N VAL A 60 4.35 6.13 10.17
CA VAL A 60 5.69 6.53 10.60
C VAL A 60 5.62 7.32 11.91
N GLY A 61 6.46 6.90 12.87
CA GLY A 61 6.36 7.32 14.27
C GLY A 61 6.03 6.12 15.16
N GLY A 62 5.03 5.29 14.82
CA GLY A 62 4.85 3.91 15.29
C GLY A 62 5.50 2.90 14.37
N GLY A 63 5.54 3.18 13.05
CA GLY A 63 6.30 2.41 12.06
C GLY A 63 7.71 2.96 11.86
N ASP A 64 8.57 2.16 11.28
CA ASP A 64 10.01 2.36 11.14
C ASP A 64 10.45 2.79 9.73
N SER A 65 9.53 2.97 8.79
CA SER A 65 9.83 3.32 7.41
C SER A 65 8.83 4.31 6.79
N PHE A 66 9.34 5.27 6.00
CA PHE A 66 8.52 6.11 5.10
C PHE A 66 8.25 5.43 3.75
N SER A 67 9.01 4.37 3.41
CA SER A 67 8.94 3.73 2.11
C SER A 67 7.69 2.86 1.96
N MET A 68 6.80 3.21 1.02
CA MET A 68 5.66 2.37 0.71
C MET A 68 6.05 1.02 0.09
N PHE A 69 7.26 0.88 -0.47
CA PHE A 69 7.80 -0.42 -0.89
C PHE A 69 8.01 -1.34 0.31
N ASP A 70 8.59 -0.83 1.39
CA ASP A 70 8.75 -1.61 2.62
C ASP A 70 7.39 -1.95 3.25
N VAL A 71 6.47 -1.00 3.27
CA VAL A 71 5.09 -1.25 3.73
C VAL A 71 4.45 -2.40 2.94
N MET A 72 4.57 -2.41 1.60
CA MET A 72 4.04 -3.50 0.75
C MET A 72 4.75 -4.83 1.02
N ASN A 73 6.08 -4.82 1.22
CA ASN A 73 6.87 -6.00 1.54
C ASN A 73 6.40 -6.64 2.86
N GLN A 74 6.24 -5.84 3.91
CA GLN A 74 5.75 -6.34 5.20
C GLN A 74 4.29 -6.81 5.10
N ALA A 75 3.43 -6.08 4.37
CA ALA A 75 2.05 -6.52 4.11
C ALA A 75 2.01 -7.89 3.41
N TYR A 76 2.85 -8.11 2.40
CA TYR A 76 2.96 -9.40 1.72
C TYR A 76 3.30 -10.53 2.70
N LYS A 77 4.29 -10.33 3.58
CA LYS A 77 4.71 -11.35 4.57
C LYS A 77 3.59 -11.66 5.56
N ILE A 78 2.92 -10.64 6.09
CA ILE A 78 1.76 -10.80 7.00
C ILE A 78 0.65 -11.58 6.30
N CYS A 79 0.31 -11.22 5.08
CA CYS A 79 -0.69 -11.94 4.29
C CYS A 79 -0.32 -13.41 4.10
N ARG A 80 0.96 -13.72 3.80
CA ARG A 80 1.44 -15.11 3.67
C ARG A 80 1.32 -15.91 4.97
N LEU A 81 1.55 -15.27 6.13
CA LEU A 81 1.35 -15.91 7.44
C LEU A 81 -0.12 -16.19 7.74
N ASN A 82 -1.04 -15.47 7.12
CA ASN A 82 -2.50 -15.64 7.23
C ASN A 82 -3.09 -16.41 6.03
N ASP A 83 -2.29 -17.21 5.32
CA ASP A 83 -2.71 -18.02 4.16
C ASP A 83 -3.38 -17.21 3.03
N TYR A 84 -3.09 -15.91 2.96
CA TYR A 84 -3.57 -15.02 1.92
C TYR A 84 -2.44 -14.67 0.93
N ASN A 85 -2.73 -14.79 -0.36
CA ASN A 85 -1.77 -14.42 -1.41
C ASN A 85 -2.01 -12.99 -1.87
N LEU A 86 -1.27 -12.04 -1.30
CA LEU A 86 -1.31 -10.65 -1.75
C LEU A 86 -0.62 -10.53 -3.11
N ASP A 87 -1.42 -10.35 -4.16
CA ASP A 87 -0.95 -10.10 -5.52
C ASP A 87 -0.21 -8.75 -5.60
N PRO A 88 0.90 -8.63 -6.35
CA PRO A 88 1.66 -7.38 -6.43
C PRO A 88 0.85 -6.22 -7.03
N VAL A 89 -0.01 -6.45 -8.03
CA VAL A 89 -0.88 -5.40 -8.58
C VAL A 89 -1.81 -4.88 -7.49
N LYS A 90 -2.35 -5.79 -6.66
CA LYS A 90 -3.19 -5.43 -5.53
C LYS A 90 -2.41 -4.65 -4.46
N ALA A 91 -1.16 -5.02 -4.16
CA ALA A 91 -0.34 -4.27 -3.22
C ALA A 91 -0.14 -2.82 -3.68
N PHE A 92 0.19 -2.61 -4.96
CA PHE A 92 0.29 -1.26 -5.53
C PHE A 92 -1.07 -0.53 -5.55
N TYR A 93 -2.17 -1.21 -5.85
CA TYR A 93 -3.51 -0.63 -5.75
C TYR A 93 -3.81 -0.14 -4.33
N LEU A 94 -3.47 -0.92 -3.30
CA LEU A 94 -3.70 -0.57 -1.89
C LEU A 94 -2.90 0.66 -1.43
N THR A 95 -1.79 0.97 -2.11
CA THR A 95 -0.96 2.16 -1.82
C THR A 95 -1.26 3.37 -2.70
N THR A 96 -2.16 3.23 -3.69
CA THR A 96 -2.49 4.27 -4.66
C THR A 96 -3.99 4.55 -4.70
N LEU A 97 -4.73 3.98 -5.65
CA LEU A 97 -6.15 4.27 -5.84
C LEU A 97 -7.01 3.85 -4.64
N ALA A 98 -6.70 2.74 -3.97
CA ALA A 98 -7.42 2.36 -2.75
C ALA A 98 -7.18 3.36 -1.62
N ALA A 99 -5.95 3.87 -1.48
CA ALA A 99 -5.64 4.92 -0.51
C ALA A 99 -6.44 6.20 -0.80
N ALA A 100 -6.51 6.62 -2.06
CA ALA A 100 -7.35 7.74 -2.48
C ALA A 100 -8.84 7.50 -2.16
N LYS A 101 -9.35 6.29 -2.35
CA LYS A 101 -10.74 5.92 -1.97
C LYS A 101 -10.95 5.98 -0.45
N VAL A 102 -9.98 5.51 0.33
CA VAL A 102 -10.06 5.53 1.80
C VAL A 102 -10.18 6.94 2.32
N ILE A 103 -9.50 7.92 1.74
CA ILE A 103 -9.59 9.33 2.13
C ILE A 103 -10.66 10.12 1.34
N ASN A 104 -11.50 9.47 0.54
CA ASN A 104 -12.54 10.09 -0.32
C ASN A 104 -12.00 11.08 -1.36
N MET A 105 -10.83 10.82 -1.93
CA MET A 105 -10.20 11.65 -2.96
C MET A 105 -9.99 10.91 -4.28
N SER A 106 -10.65 9.78 -4.49
CA SER A 106 -10.48 8.97 -5.70
C SER A 106 -10.94 9.66 -6.99
N ASP A 107 -11.75 10.70 -6.89
CA ASP A 107 -12.21 11.46 -8.05
C ASP A 107 -11.10 12.39 -8.59
N CYS A 108 -10.12 12.75 -7.76
CA CYS A 108 -9.02 13.64 -8.14
C CYS A 108 -7.63 13.01 -8.04
N LEU A 109 -7.45 11.89 -7.32
CA LEU A 109 -6.15 11.27 -7.06
C LEU A 109 -6.16 9.75 -7.29
N GLY A 110 -4.97 9.15 -7.31
CA GLY A 110 -4.74 7.72 -7.13
C GLY A 110 -4.51 6.92 -8.40
N ASN A 111 -4.75 7.48 -9.60
CA ASN A 111 -4.43 6.85 -10.89
C ASN A 111 -4.27 7.90 -11.99
N PHE A 112 -3.99 7.44 -13.24
CA PHE A 112 -3.78 8.30 -14.40
C PHE A 112 -5.04 8.52 -15.27
N GLU A 113 -6.24 8.46 -14.69
CA GLU A 113 -7.46 8.81 -15.43
C GLU A 113 -7.48 10.30 -15.79
N SER A 114 -8.09 10.60 -16.95
CA SER A 114 -8.23 12.00 -17.40
C SER A 114 -8.98 12.85 -16.37
N ASN A 115 -8.56 14.10 -16.22
CA ASN A 115 -9.07 15.09 -15.27
C ASN A 115 -8.68 14.85 -13.80
N LYS A 116 -7.77 13.92 -13.50
CA LYS A 116 -7.16 13.80 -12.17
C LYS A 116 -5.87 14.59 -12.09
N GLU A 117 -5.48 14.90 -10.86
CA GLU A 117 -4.21 15.52 -10.55
C GLU A 117 -3.06 14.59 -10.94
N ALA A 118 -2.03 15.14 -11.57
CA ALA A 118 -0.87 14.39 -12.02
C ALA A 118 0.14 14.24 -10.86
N ASP A 119 -0.23 13.47 -9.84
CA ASP A 119 0.59 13.10 -8.70
C ASP A 119 1.19 11.71 -8.95
N PHE A 120 2.49 11.65 -9.20
CA PHE A 120 3.15 10.38 -9.49
C PHE A 120 4.64 10.41 -9.17
N ILE A 121 5.22 9.23 -9.05
CA ILE A 121 6.66 9.03 -8.92
C ILE A 121 7.23 8.38 -10.17
N VAL A 122 8.50 8.70 -10.48
CA VAL A 122 9.28 8.00 -11.50
C VAL A 122 10.33 7.15 -10.80
N LEU A 123 10.37 5.87 -11.16
CA LEU A 123 11.29 4.91 -10.56
C LEU A 123 12.47 4.64 -11.49
N ASP A 124 13.67 4.63 -10.91
CA ASP A 124 14.88 4.13 -11.56
C ASP A 124 15.02 2.63 -11.28
N LEU A 125 14.78 1.82 -12.29
CA LEU A 125 14.87 0.36 -12.20
C LEU A 125 16.31 -0.16 -12.06
N ASN A 126 17.31 0.71 -12.25
CA ASN A 126 18.74 0.41 -12.09
C ASN A 126 19.32 1.02 -10.79
N ALA A 127 18.51 1.49 -9.88
CA ALA A 127 18.95 2.16 -8.65
C ALA A 127 19.85 1.30 -7.75
N THR A 128 19.71 -0.03 -7.83
CA THR A 128 20.60 -0.97 -7.13
C THR A 128 20.97 -2.14 -8.02
N GLU A 129 22.21 -2.65 -7.87
CA GLU A 129 22.68 -3.82 -8.64
C GLU A 129 21.78 -5.05 -8.40
N LEU A 130 21.36 -5.31 -7.16
CA LEU A 130 20.48 -6.41 -6.82
C LEU A 130 19.16 -6.35 -7.61
N LEU A 131 18.51 -5.19 -7.63
CA LEU A 131 17.27 -5.00 -8.37
C LEU A 131 17.49 -5.16 -9.87
N THR A 132 18.54 -4.54 -10.41
CA THR A 132 18.90 -4.65 -11.83
C THR A 132 19.07 -6.11 -12.27
N GLN A 133 19.80 -6.91 -11.48
CA GLN A 133 20.00 -8.32 -11.77
C GLN A 133 18.69 -9.12 -11.65
N ARG A 134 17.89 -8.84 -10.63
CA ARG A 134 16.62 -9.53 -10.40
C ARG A 134 15.61 -9.24 -11.50
N LEU A 135 15.55 -8.02 -11.99
CA LEU A 135 14.64 -7.61 -13.06
C LEU A 135 14.95 -8.29 -14.41
N LYS A 136 16.18 -8.74 -14.66
CA LYS A 136 16.52 -9.52 -15.86
C LYS A 136 15.72 -10.83 -15.97
N THR A 137 15.19 -11.34 -14.87
CA THR A 137 14.38 -12.55 -14.83
C THR A 137 12.87 -12.28 -14.83
N ALA A 138 12.46 -11.02 -14.78
CA ALA A 138 11.05 -10.63 -14.86
C ALA A 138 10.55 -10.80 -16.30
N SER A 139 9.53 -11.61 -16.50
CA SER A 139 8.97 -11.94 -17.81
C SER A 139 7.68 -11.18 -18.14
N ASN A 140 7.07 -10.56 -17.14
CA ASN A 140 5.80 -9.83 -17.26
C ASN A 140 5.69 -8.75 -16.18
N ILE A 141 4.62 -7.98 -16.23
CA ILE A 141 4.39 -6.87 -15.29
C ILE A 141 4.25 -7.34 -13.84
N ASN A 142 3.65 -8.50 -13.59
CA ASN A 142 3.51 -9.02 -12.23
C ASN A 142 4.87 -9.35 -11.62
N ASP A 143 5.77 -9.96 -12.39
CA ASP A 143 7.15 -10.25 -11.95
C ASP A 143 7.89 -8.96 -11.61
N LEU A 144 7.75 -7.93 -12.46
CA LEU A 144 8.35 -6.63 -12.24
C LEU A 144 7.82 -5.99 -10.95
N LEU A 145 6.49 -5.90 -10.79
CA LEU A 145 5.87 -5.31 -9.61
C LEU A 145 6.21 -6.09 -8.34
N PHE A 146 6.31 -7.43 -8.42
CA PHE A 146 6.74 -8.26 -7.30
C PHE A 146 8.18 -7.95 -6.89
N CYS A 147 9.10 -7.77 -7.86
CA CYS A 147 10.46 -7.36 -7.57
C CYS A 147 10.52 -5.99 -6.91
N LEU A 148 9.76 -5.01 -7.40
CA LEU A 148 9.67 -3.68 -6.80
C LEU A 148 9.10 -3.73 -5.38
N MET A 149 8.03 -4.47 -5.17
CA MET A 149 7.40 -4.64 -3.86
C MET A 149 8.34 -5.28 -2.83
N THR A 150 9.20 -6.22 -3.24
CA THR A 150 10.02 -7.02 -2.32
C THR A 150 11.44 -6.50 -2.13
N LEU A 151 12.00 -5.81 -3.11
CA LEU A 151 13.38 -5.31 -3.12
C LEU A 151 13.47 -3.79 -3.26
N GLY A 152 12.34 -3.12 -3.46
CA GLY A 152 12.29 -1.68 -3.62
C GLY A 152 12.50 -0.94 -2.29
N ASP A 153 13.13 0.23 -2.39
CA ASP A 153 13.29 1.18 -1.31
C ASP A 153 13.32 2.63 -1.85
N ASP A 154 13.65 3.60 -1.00
CA ASP A 154 13.68 5.02 -1.35
C ASP A 154 14.67 5.35 -2.47
N ARG A 155 15.71 4.54 -2.67
CA ARG A 155 16.71 4.72 -3.74
C ARG A 155 16.12 4.60 -5.14
N LEU A 156 14.98 3.92 -5.29
CA LEU A 156 14.28 3.78 -6.56
C LEU A 156 13.63 5.08 -7.04
N VAL A 157 13.24 5.97 -6.12
CA VAL A 157 12.54 7.20 -6.47
C VAL A 157 13.52 8.17 -7.15
N SER A 158 13.39 8.35 -8.45
CA SER A 158 14.21 9.30 -9.22
C SER A 158 13.55 10.67 -9.35
N LYS A 159 12.21 10.73 -9.46
CA LYS A 159 11.45 11.97 -9.51
C LYS A 159 10.11 11.83 -8.79
N VAL A 160 9.63 12.94 -8.25
CA VAL A 160 8.28 13.09 -7.68
C VAL A 160 7.59 14.25 -8.38
N TYR A 161 6.38 14.03 -8.85
CA TYR A 161 5.51 15.05 -9.43
C TYR A 161 4.30 15.26 -8.55
N ILE A 162 3.96 16.53 -8.32
CA ILE A 162 2.77 16.99 -7.58
C ILE A 162 2.07 17.99 -8.46
N LEU A 163 0.78 17.79 -8.76
CA LEU A 163 0.00 18.63 -9.68
C LEU A 163 0.70 18.81 -11.05
N GLY A 164 1.38 17.78 -11.54
CA GLY A 164 2.13 17.81 -12.78
C GLY A 164 3.46 18.57 -12.72
N GLN A 165 3.83 19.15 -11.59
CA GLN A 165 5.10 19.85 -11.39
C GLN A 165 6.12 18.94 -10.72
N CYS A 166 7.36 18.96 -11.22
CA CYS A 166 8.45 18.19 -10.61
C CYS A 166 8.81 18.80 -9.26
N ALA A 167 8.40 18.14 -8.18
CA ALA A 167 8.67 18.56 -6.81
C ALA A 167 10.02 18.03 -6.27
N TYR A 168 10.51 16.91 -6.83
CA TYR A 168 11.79 16.31 -6.48
C TYR A 168 12.41 15.63 -7.71
N GLN A 169 13.71 15.76 -7.86
CA GLN A 169 14.54 15.01 -8.81
C GLN A 169 15.88 14.67 -8.16
N LYS A 170 16.25 13.40 -8.21
CA LYS A 170 17.56 12.88 -7.77
C LYS A 170 18.67 13.34 -8.71
#